data_93d7a06be43ddf8707cb241f97000055
#
_entry.id   93d7a06be43ddf8707cb241f97000055
#
_cell.length_a   1.000
_cell.length_b   1.000
_cell.length_c   1.000
_cell.angle_alpha   90.00
_cell.angle_beta   90.00
_cell.angle_gamma   90.00
#
_symmetry.space_group_name_H-M   'P 1'
#
loop_
_entity.id
_entity.type
_entity.pdbx_description
1 polymer ?
#
loop_
_entity_poly.entity_id
_entity_poly.type
_entity_poly.pdbx_seq_one_letter_code
_entity_poly.pdbx_strand_id
1 'polypeptide(L)'
;DNTPEATLSIAEKLVPGISEAIRAYSMQFTKKAMLSRAVSVIRKSTLIINMPGSPKAVKECMECLMPALEHGLDILTGEASECARK
;
A
#
# COMPACT_ATOMS: atom_id res chain seq x y z
N ASP A 1 -1.50 17.35 6.12
CA ASP A 1 -0.87 16.53 5.09
C ASP A 1 -1.87 16.17 3.99
N ASN A 2 -1.55 16.49 2.76
CA ASN A 2 -2.44 16.30 1.60
C ASN A 2 -2.09 15.05 0.77
N THR A 3 -1.12 14.25 1.23
CA THR A 3 -0.69 13.08 0.46
C THR A 3 -1.83 12.09 0.20
N PRO A 4 -2.68 11.74 1.19
CA PRO A 4 -3.79 10.82 0.92
C PRO A 4 -4.75 11.35 -0.15
N GLU A 5 -5.08 12.63 -0.10
CA GLU A 5 -5.99 13.25 -1.07
C GLU A 5 -5.37 13.24 -2.47
N ALA A 6 -4.07 13.57 -2.56
CA ALA A 6 -3.37 13.56 -3.85
C ALA A 6 -3.34 12.14 -4.44
N THR A 7 -3.07 11.14 -3.61
CA THR A 7 -3.05 9.74 -4.04
C THR A 7 -4.42 9.30 -4.51
N LEU A 8 -5.48 9.63 -3.75
CA LEU A 8 -6.83 9.26 -4.12
C LEU A 8 -7.27 9.91 -5.44
N SER A 9 -6.78 11.11 -5.72
CA SER A 9 -7.17 11.84 -6.94
C SER A 9 -6.71 11.14 -8.21
N ILE A 10 -5.69 10.31 -8.16
CA ILE A 10 -5.18 9.58 -9.33
C ILE A 10 -5.48 8.09 -9.28
N ALA A 11 -6.17 7.63 -8.23
CA ALA A 11 -6.45 6.21 -8.04
C ALA A 11 -7.50 5.72 -9.03
N GLU A 12 -7.28 4.55 -9.60
CA GLU A 12 -8.29 3.84 -10.38
C GLU A 12 -9.02 2.83 -9.50
N LYS A 13 -8.26 2.19 -8.57
CA LYS A 13 -8.82 1.22 -7.63
C LYS A 13 -8.19 1.43 -6.26
N LEU A 14 -8.95 1.15 -5.21
CA LEU A 14 -8.47 1.16 -3.85
C LEU A 14 -7.98 -0.23 -3.46
N VAL A 15 -6.92 -0.30 -2.66
CA VAL A 15 -6.40 -1.56 -2.10
C VAL A 15 -6.29 -1.36 -0.59
N PRO A 16 -7.43 -1.28 0.11
CA PRO A 16 -7.43 -0.88 1.52
C PRO A 16 -6.68 -1.85 2.44
N GLY A 17 -6.59 -3.13 2.06
CA GLY A 17 -5.92 -4.13 2.88
C GLY A 17 -4.47 -3.82 3.18
N ILE A 18 -3.74 -3.19 2.26
CA ILE A 18 -2.34 -2.84 2.47
C ILE A 18 -2.23 -1.79 3.57
N SER A 19 -3.00 -0.72 3.48
CA SER A 19 -2.98 0.34 4.50
C SER A 19 -3.50 -0.15 5.84
N GLU A 20 -4.49 -1.05 5.83
CA GLU A 20 -4.99 -1.69 7.04
C GLU A 20 -3.90 -2.52 7.71
N ALA A 21 -3.14 -3.29 6.93
CA ALA A 21 -2.05 -4.11 7.45
C ALA A 21 -0.95 -3.23 8.05
N ILE A 22 -0.60 -2.13 7.39
CA ILE A 22 0.38 -1.18 7.90
C ILE A 22 -0.09 -0.61 9.24
N ARG A 23 -1.34 -0.16 9.33
CA ARG A 23 -1.88 0.39 10.57
C ARG A 23 -1.87 -0.65 11.70
N ALA A 24 -2.30 -1.86 11.41
CA ALA A 24 -2.33 -2.93 12.41
C ALA A 24 -0.91 -3.27 12.90
N TYR A 25 0.03 -3.37 11.99
CA TYR A 25 1.43 -3.65 12.34
C TYR A 25 2.01 -2.52 13.18
N SER A 26 1.77 -1.28 12.77
CA SER A 26 2.29 -0.10 13.46
C SER A 26 1.71 0.09 14.85
N MET A 27 0.51 -0.44 15.11
CA MET A 27 -0.11 -0.39 16.44
C MET A 27 0.72 -1.10 17.52
N GLN A 28 1.59 -2.02 17.13
CA GLN A 28 2.51 -2.67 18.06
C GLN A 28 3.51 -1.68 18.64
N PHE A 29 3.81 -0.62 17.92
CA PHE A 29 4.83 0.36 18.30
C PHE A 29 4.22 1.66 18.80
N THR A 30 3.10 2.07 18.26
CA THR A 30 2.43 3.31 18.65
C THR A 30 0.94 3.24 18.35
N LYS A 31 0.13 3.60 19.36
CA LYS A 31 -1.32 3.67 19.17
C LYS A 31 -1.74 4.81 18.25
N LYS A 32 -0.85 5.77 18.00
CA LYS A 32 -1.13 6.86 17.06
C LYS A 32 -1.32 6.35 15.64
N ALA A 33 -0.90 5.12 15.36
CA ALA A 33 -1.08 4.52 14.04
C ALA A 33 -2.55 4.48 13.61
N MET A 34 -3.48 4.36 14.56
CA MET A 34 -4.91 4.36 14.24
C MET A 34 -5.40 5.67 13.64
N LEU A 35 -4.65 6.74 13.83
CA LEU A 35 -5.00 8.06 13.29
C LEU A 35 -4.45 8.28 11.88
N SER A 36 -3.70 7.33 11.34
CA SER A 36 -3.14 7.44 10.00
C SER A 36 -4.27 7.45 8.96
N ARG A 37 -4.21 8.42 8.04
CA ARG A 37 -5.14 8.50 6.91
C ARG A 37 -4.53 7.95 5.63
N ALA A 38 -3.39 7.27 5.72
CA ALA A 38 -2.68 6.73 4.56
C ALA A 38 -3.57 5.79 3.76
N VAL A 39 -3.41 5.83 2.44
CA VAL A 39 -4.17 4.99 1.51
C VAL A 39 -3.22 4.19 0.64
N SER A 40 -3.76 3.14 0.04
CA SER A 40 -3.04 2.34 -0.95
C SER A 40 -3.97 2.10 -2.12
N VAL A 41 -3.48 2.33 -3.33
CA VAL A 41 -4.30 2.38 -4.53
C VAL A 41 -3.56 1.76 -5.71
N ILE A 42 -4.31 1.48 -6.77
CA ILE A 42 -3.74 1.04 -8.04
C ILE A 42 -4.10 2.08 -9.10
N ARG A 43 -3.10 2.44 -9.91
CA ARG A 43 -3.29 3.22 -11.13
C ARG A 43 -2.61 2.46 -12.26
N LYS A 44 -3.39 2.00 -13.25
CA LYS A 44 -2.91 1.14 -14.34
C LYS A 44 -2.26 -0.10 -13.74
N SER A 45 -0.96 -0.35 -14.00
CA SER A 45 -0.22 -1.47 -13.42
C SER A 45 0.70 -1.04 -12.28
N THR A 46 0.43 0.12 -11.69
CA THR A 46 1.26 0.66 -10.60
C THR A 46 0.51 0.62 -9.28
N LEU A 47 1.16 0.06 -8.28
CA LEU A 47 0.66 0.06 -6.91
C LEU A 47 1.28 1.24 -6.17
N ILE A 48 0.46 2.10 -5.61
CA ILE A 48 0.89 3.30 -4.90
C ILE A 48 0.49 3.15 -3.43
N ILE A 49 1.48 3.24 -2.54
CA ILE A 49 1.26 3.05 -1.11
C ILE A 49 1.76 4.28 -0.37
N ASN A 50 0.88 4.92 0.41
CA ASN A 50 1.30 6.00 1.30
C ASN A 50 2.04 5.38 2.49
N MET A 51 3.16 5.97 2.86
CA MET A 51 3.99 5.50 3.96
C MET A 51 4.16 6.61 5.00
N PRO A 52 4.49 6.25 6.27
CA PRO A 52 4.83 7.25 7.27
C PRO A 52 6.06 8.05 6.87
N GLY A 53 6.20 9.28 7.42
CA GLY A 53 7.33 10.14 7.10
C GLY A 53 8.65 9.79 7.80
N SER A 54 8.62 8.95 8.83
CA SER A 54 9.81 8.56 9.58
C SER A 54 10.56 7.44 8.86
N PRO A 55 11.90 7.54 8.68
CA PRO A 55 12.66 6.45 8.06
C PRO A 55 12.52 5.12 8.79
N LYS A 56 12.50 5.16 10.13
CA LYS A 56 12.32 3.95 10.94
C LYS A 56 10.96 3.31 10.67
N ALA A 57 9.91 4.11 10.64
CA ALA A 57 8.57 3.62 10.40
C ALA A 57 8.42 3.06 8.98
N VAL A 58 9.05 3.68 7.98
CA VAL A 58 9.06 3.17 6.61
C VAL A 58 9.72 1.79 6.57
N LYS A 59 10.85 1.63 7.25
CA LYS A 59 11.54 0.34 7.31
C LYS A 59 10.65 -0.72 7.93
N GLU A 60 9.98 -0.42 9.03
CA GLU A 60 9.07 -1.34 9.70
C GLU A 60 7.91 -1.73 8.78
N CYS A 61 7.35 -0.76 8.07
CA CYS A 61 6.28 -1.01 7.10
C CYS A 61 6.75 -1.94 5.97
N MET A 62 7.95 -1.69 5.46
CA MET A 62 8.49 -2.54 4.38
C MET A 62 8.71 -3.97 4.86
N GLU A 63 9.21 -4.16 6.06
CA GLU A 63 9.38 -5.49 6.63
C GLU A 63 8.05 -6.23 6.76
N CYS A 64 7.00 -5.51 7.13
CA CYS A 64 5.65 -6.07 7.22
C CYS A 64 5.12 -6.46 5.84
N LEU A 65 5.35 -5.62 4.83
CA LEU A 65 4.70 -5.75 3.54
C LEU A 65 5.44 -6.64 2.54
N MET A 66 6.77 -6.73 2.63
CA MET A 66 7.56 -7.37 1.57
C MET A 66 7.07 -8.74 1.14
N PRO A 67 6.79 -9.68 2.06
CA PRO A 67 6.32 -10.99 1.63
C PRO A 67 5.01 -10.93 0.83
N ALA A 68 4.10 -10.04 1.23
CA ALA A 68 2.82 -9.89 0.55
C ALA A 68 2.95 -9.08 -0.74
N LEU A 69 3.87 -8.09 -0.77
CA LEU A 69 4.07 -7.26 -1.94
C LEU A 69 4.59 -8.04 -3.14
N GLU A 70 5.53 -8.94 -2.92
CA GLU A 70 6.04 -9.77 -4.01
C GLU A 70 4.90 -10.54 -4.68
N HIS A 71 4.06 -11.18 -3.87
CA HIS A 71 2.91 -11.91 -4.37
C HIS A 71 1.89 -10.98 -5.04
N GLY A 72 1.61 -9.82 -4.41
CA GLY A 72 0.67 -8.85 -4.95
C GLY A 72 1.10 -8.29 -6.29
N LEU A 73 2.40 -8.02 -6.45
CA LEU A 73 2.93 -7.52 -7.71
C LEU A 73 2.90 -8.60 -8.79
N ASP A 74 3.15 -9.85 -8.43
CA ASP A 74 3.03 -10.96 -9.36
C ASP A 74 1.59 -11.10 -9.86
N ILE A 75 0.61 -10.97 -8.98
CA ILE A 75 -0.79 -11.02 -9.35
C ILE A 75 -1.13 -9.87 -10.31
N LEU A 76 -0.70 -8.65 -9.97
CA LEU A 76 -1.00 -7.47 -10.77
C LEU A 76 -0.41 -7.56 -12.17
N THR A 77 0.86 -7.95 -12.28
CA THR A 77 1.53 -8.12 -13.57
C THR A 77 1.06 -9.39 -14.28
N GLY A 78 0.76 -10.44 -13.52
CA GLY A 78 0.24 -11.70 -14.04
C GLY A 78 -1.14 -11.55 -14.66
N GLU A 79 -2.01 -10.75 -14.08
CA GLU A 79 -3.32 -10.44 -14.65
C GLU A 79 -3.18 -9.82 -16.03
N ALA A 80 -2.27 -8.88 -16.19
CA ALA A 80 -2.00 -8.26 -17.48
C ALA A 80 -1.47 -9.28 -18.49
N SER A 81 -0.57 -10.16 -18.06
CA SER A 81 -0.03 -11.22 -18.91
C SER A 81 -1.10 -12.23 -19.33
N GLU A 82 -1.95 -12.61 -18.40
CA GLU A 82 -3.03 -13.57 -18.69
C GLU A 82 -4.05 -12.99 -19.63
N CYS A 83 -4.39 -11.72 -19.50
CA CYS A 83 -5.28 -11.04 -20.42
C CYS A 83 -4.69 -11.06 -21.84
N ALA A 84 -3.38 -10.90 -21.96
CA ALA A 84 -2.70 -10.94 -23.26
C ALA A 84 -2.67 -12.35 -23.85
N ARG A 85 -2.65 -13.39 -22.99
CA ARG A 85 -2.62 -14.78 -23.45
C ARG A 85 -3.97 -15.36 -23.81
N LYS A 86 -5.00 -14.80 -23.25
CA LYS A 86 -6.38 -15.26 -23.48
C LYS A 86 -7.00 -14.59 -24.68
#